data_e4a9d02731c03db2365e7945255457c4
#
_entry.id   e4a9d02731c03db2365e7945255457c4
#
_cell.length_a   1.000
_cell.length_b   1.000
_cell.length_c   1.000
_cell.angle_alpha   90.00
_cell.angle_beta   90.00
_cell.angle_gamma   90.00
#
_symmetry.space_group_name_H-M   'P 1'
#
loop_
_entity.id
_entity.type
_entity.pdbx_description
1 polymer ?
#
loop_
_entity_poly.entity_id
_entity_poly.type
_entity_poly.pdbx_seq_one_letter_code
_entity_poly.pdbx_strand_id
1 'polypeptide(L)'
;MTSDFMHTTLGRTGIPFFRLGLSAAHRPGAETVYKAVDEGINLFFGFGFDGQVKKALKDLFKQHREQIILVTGAYNLIYGHPDLRRTLEKRLRQFNTDYIDCFLFLGVIKPKQMKDDVFSVLYKMREEGKIRAMGLSCHNRKFTGQLCSEGRIDVAMMRYNAAHPGAEQDIFPHLQPHNPGVISYTATRWGYLLRKPKNWNESRIPTAGECYRFVLTNPNVHVCLTAPRSNKQMLENLDAVRKGPLSEEDMEFMYRFGQAVHHTKKWFM
;
A
#
# COMPACT_ATOMS: atom_id res chain seq x y z
N MET A 1 22.08 -16.59 -6.63
CA MET A 1 20.61 -16.64 -6.85
C MET A 1 20.12 -15.22 -6.91
N THR A 2 19.67 -14.76 -8.06
CA THR A 2 19.00 -13.45 -8.16
C THR A 2 17.71 -13.55 -7.34
N SER A 3 17.57 -12.75 -6.28
CA SER A 3 16.34 -12.70 -5.50
C SER A 3 15.18 -12.35 -6.44
N ASP A 4 14.09 -13.11 -6.34
CA ASP A 4 12.90 -12.82 -7.14
C ASP A 4 12.37 -11.43 -6.76
N PHE A 5 12.54 -10.47 -7.69
CA PHE A 5 12.12 -9.09 -7.46
C PHE A 5 10.60 -8.94 -7.31
N MET A 6 9.84 -9.90 -7.86
CA MET A 6 8.38 -9.79 -7.94
C MET A 6 7.65 -10.36 -6.73
N HIS A 7 8.29 -11.24 -5.95
CA HIS A 7 7.66 -11.90 -4.82
C HIS A 7 8.46 -11.68 -3.54
N THR A 8 7.74 -11.58 -2.43
CA THR A 8 8.31 -11.50 -1.07
C THR A 8 7.23 -11.87 -0.05
N THR A 9 7.58 -11.81 1.22
CA THR A 9 6.63 -11.93 2.35
C THR A 9 6.38 -10.57 2.98
N LEU A 10 5.19 -10.37 3.55
CA LEU A 10 4.80 -9.10 4.18
C LEU A 10 5.42 -8.98 5.58
N GLY A 11 6.72 -8.66 5.61
CA GLY A 11 7.48 -8.53 6.83
C GLY A 11 7.31 -9.75 7.75
N ARG A 12 7.17 -9.52 9.05
CA ARG A 12 7.01 -10.59 10.06
C ARG A 12 5.71 -11.39 9.94
N THR A 13 4.74 -10.95 9.15
CA THR A 13 3.47 -11.69 8.98
C THR A 13 3.66 -13.02 8.25
N GLY A 14 4.76 -13.17 7.50
CA GLY A 14 5.05 -14.35 6.69
C GLY A 14 4.09 -14.57 5.51
N ILE A 15 3.14 -13.67 5.27
CA ILE A 15 2.16 -13.79 4.18
C ILE A 15 2.89 -13.56 2.84
N PRO A 16 2.94 -14.55 1.93
CA PRO A 16 3.59 -14.40 0.63
C PRO A 16 2.71 -13.61 -0.32
N PHE A 17 3.31 -12.72 -1.12
CA PHE A 17 2.57 -11.93 -2.09
C PHE A 17 3.43 -11.46 -3.26
N PHE A 18 2.73 -11.00 -4.29
CA PHE A 18 3.28 -10.29 -5.42
C PHE A 18 3.48 -8.80 -5.06
N ARG A 19 4.65 -8.24 -5.35
CA ARG A 19 5.05 -6.90 -4.84
C ARG A 19 4.31 -5.72 -5.46
N LEU A 20 3.53 -5.91 -6.52
CA LEU A 20 2.59 -4.92 -7.04
C LEU A 20 1.16 -5.29 -6.62
N GLY A 21 0.60 -4.57 -5.66
CA GLY A 21 -0.77 -4.78 -5.20
C GLY A 21 -1.77 -3.89 -5.94
N LEU A 22 -3.02 -4.34 -6.10
CA LEU A 22 -4.07 -3.57 -6.77
C LEU A 22 -4.96 -2.84 -5.76
N SER A 23 -5.08 -1.53 -5.94
CA SER A 23 -5.97 -0.66 -5.15
C SER A 23 -7.24 -0.31 -5.92
N ALA A 24 -8.35 -0.30 -5.22
CA ALA A 24 -9.67 0.12 -5.72
C ALA A 24 -9.83 1.65 -5.90
N ALA A 25 -8.80 2.45 -5.66
CA ALA A 25 -8.90 3.92 -5.59
C ALA A 25 -9.45 4.59 -6.86
N HIS A 26 -9.15 4.06 -8.03
CA HIS A 26 -9.64 4.57 -9.31
C HIS A 26 -10.71 3.68 -9.96
N ARG A 27 -11.35 2.83 -9.16
CA ARG A 27 -12.47 1.96 -9.55
C ARG A 27 -12.13 1.10 -10.79
N PRO A 28 -11.07 0.28 -10.72
CA PRO A 28 -10.83 -0.70 -11.77
C PRO A 28 -12.07 -1.58 -11.90
N GLY A 29 -12.46 -1.93 -13.10
CA GLY A 29 -13.59 -2.84 -13.33
C GLY A 29 -13.33 -4.23 -12.74
N ALA A 30 -14.39 -5.03 -12.60
CA ALA A 30 -14.25 -6.42 -12.14
C ALA A 30 -13.30 -7.23 -13.02
N GLU A 31 -13.36 -7.03 -14.33
CA GLU A 31 -12.48 -7.66 -15.31
C GLU A 31 -10.98 -7.37 -15.03
N THR A 32 -10.66 -6.15 -14.63
CA THR A 32 -9.28 -5.81 -14.24
C THR A 32 -8.82 -6.58 -13.01
N VAL A 33 -9.72 -6.86 -12.06
CA VAL A 33 -9.40 -7.68 -10.89
C VAL A 33 -9.12 -9.12 -11.27
N TYR A 34 -9.97 -9.72 -12.10
CA TYR A 34 -9.76 -11.11 -12.59
C TYR A 34 -8.45 -11.21 -13.36
N LYS A 35 -8.22 -10.28 -14.30
CA LYS A 35 -6.99 -10.25 -15.07
C LYS A 35 -5.74 -10.05 -14.20
N ALA A 36 -5.83 -9.25 -13.14
CA ALA A 36 -4.75 -9.06 -12.19
C ALA A 36 -4.38 -10.35 -11.45
N VAL A 37 -5.39 -11.15 -11.05
CA VAL A 37 -5.18 -12.48 -10.44
C VAL A 37 -4.54 -13.44 -11.43
N ASP A 38 -5.01 -13.50 -12.67
CA ASP A 38 -4.43 -14.34 -13.73
C ASP A 38 -2.95 -14.01 -13.97
N GLU A 39 -2.56 -12.76 -13.79
CA GLU A 39 -1.17 -12.28 -13.92
C GLU A 39 -0.32 -12.45 -12.65
N GLY A 40 -0.89 -13.01 -11.58
CA GLY A 40 -0.21 -13.31 -10.32
C GLY A 40 -0.36 -12.24 -9.23
N ILE A 41 -1.06 -11.13 -9.47
CA ILE A 41 -1.34 -10.14 -8.42
C ILE A 41 -2.33 -10.75 -7.44
N ASN A 42 -1.92 -10.90 -6.19
CA ASN A 42 -2.73 -11.53 -5.15
C ASN A 42 -3.04 -10.61 -3.97
N LEU A 43 -2.53 -9.37 -3.92
CA LEU A 43 -2.84 -8.41 -2.87
C LEU A 43 -3.77 -7.31 -3.40
N PHE A 44 -4.91 -7.14 -2.73
CA PHE A 44 -5.96 -6.16 -3.08
C PHE A 44 -6.27 -5.24 -1.92
N PHE A 45 -6.19 -3.93 -2.17
CA PHE A 45 -6.61 -2.92 -1.20
C PHE A 45 -8.02 -2.42 -1.54
N GLY A 46 -9.00 -2.80 -0.72
CA GLY A 46 -10.41 -2.46 -0.88
C GLY A 46 -10.93 -1.49 0.17
N PHE A 47 -11.60 -0.41 -0.28
CA PHE A 47 -12.22 0.56 0.63
C PHE A 47 -13.60 0.12 1.15
N GLY A 48 -14.22 -0.88 0.52
CA GLY A 48 -15.55 -1.38 0.86
C GLY A 48 -16.72 -0.61 0.23
N PHE A 49 -16.48 0.46 -0.53
CA PHE A 49 -17.50 1.16 -1.31
C PHE A 49 -17.34 0.97 -2.84
N ASP A 50 -16.29 0.32 -3.27
CA ASP A 50 -15.95 -0.01 -4.66
C ASP A 50 -16.74 -1.25 -5.11
N GLY A 51 -17.90 -1.05 -5.70
CA GLY A 51 -18.83 -2.13 -6.05
C GLY A 51 -18.26 -3.22 -6.95
N GLN A 52 -17.51 -2.85 -8.00
CA GLN A 52 -16.97 -3.80 -8.97
C GLN A 52 -15.84 -4.65 -8.38
N VAL A 53 -14.91 -4.03 -7.65
CA VAL A 53 -13.81 -4.75 -6.98
C VAL A 53 -14.37 -5.70 -5.92
N LYS A 54 -15.34 -5.26 -5.12
CA LYS A 54 -16.02 -6.15 -4.15
C LYS A 54 -16.69 -7.34 -4.83
N LYS A 55 -17.40 -7.13 -5.92
CA LYS A 55 -18.05 -8.21 -6.67
C LYS A 55 -17.02 -9.24 -7.11
N ALA A 56 -15.94 -8.79 -7.76
CA ALA A 56 -14.89 -9.68 -8.24
C ALA A 56 -14.21 -10.44 -7.08
N LEU A 57 -13.85 -9.76 -5.98
CA LEU A 57 -13.24 -10.42 -4.83
C LEU A 57 -14.18 -11.43 -4.17
N LYS A 58 -15.49 -11.12 -4.04
CA LYS A 58 -16.47 -12.10 -3.53
C LYS A 58 -16.55 -13.36 -4.39
N ASP A 59 -16.47 -13.21 -5.69
CA ASP A 59 -16.49 -14.37 -6.59
C ASP A 59 -15.20 -15.18 -6.47
N LEU A 60 -14.05 -14.53 -6.48
CA LEU A 60 -12.75 -15.16 -6.30
C LEU A 60 -12.61 -15.86 -4.93
N PHE A 61 -13.14 -15.30 -3.88
CA PHE A 61 -13.08 -15.88 -2.53
C PHE A 61 -13.83 -17.22 -2.40
N LYS A 62 -14.78 -17.52 -3.27
CA LYS A 62 -15.48 -18.82 -3.26
C LYS A 62 -14.54 -20.00 -3.50
N GLN A 63 -13.43 -19.77 -4.23
CA GLN A 63 -12.51 -20.84 -4.63
C GLN A 63 -11.05 -20.55 -4.25
N HIS A 64 -10.68 -19.27 -4.08
CA HIS A 64 -9.28 -18.82 -3.96
C HIS A 64 -9.03 -17.95 -2.74
N ARG A 65 -9.85 -18.07 -1.66
CA ARG A 65 -9.74 -17.16 -0.50
C ARG A 65 -8.35 -17.13 0.10
N GLU A 66 -7.71 -18.26 0.26
CA GLU A 66 -6.39 -18.37 0.88
C GLU A 66 -5.24 -17.85 0.00
N GLN A 67 -5.45 -17.76 -1.30
CA GLN A 67 -4.46 -17.27 -2.25
C GLN A 67 -4.51 -15.76 -2.41
N ILE A 68 -5.61 -15.11 -1.98
CA ILE A 68 -5.86 -13.68 -2.17
C ILE A 68 -5.76 -12.96 -0.83
N ILE A 69 -4.95 -11.91 -0.79
CA ILE A 69 -4.70 -11.09 0.37
C ILE A 69 -5.58 -9.85 0.30
N LEU A 70 -6.54 -9.75 1.21
CA LEU A 70 -7.39 -8.58 1.35
C LEU A 70 -6.82 -7.63 2.40
N VAL A 71 -6.44 -6.45 1.94
CA VAL A 71 -6.08 -5.31 2.79
C VAL A 71 -7.24 -4.32 2.80
N THR A 72 -7.77 -4.01 3.96
CA THR A 72 -8.85 -3.02 4.15
C THR A 72 -8.75 -2.40 5.53
N GLY A 73 -9.70 -1.56 5.91
CA GLY A 73 -9.66 -0.98 7.25
C GLY A 73 -10.78 -0.01 7.55
N ALA A 74 -10.63 0.65 8.70
CA ALA A 74 -11.51 1.69 9.19
C ALA A 74 -10.83 3.05 9.03
N TYR A 75 -11.51 3.99 8.36
CA TYR A 75 -11.04 5.36 8.26
C TYR A 75 -11.30 6.13 9.54
N ASN A 76 -10.28 6.83 10.01
CA ASN A 76 -10.43 7.89 10.98
C ASN A 76 -11.01 9.11 10.25
N LEU A 77 -12.32 9.18 10.21
CA LEU A 77 -13.01 10.32 9.65
C LEU A 77 -12.90 11.54 10.58
N ILE A 78 -13.04 12.72 10.01
CA ILE A 78 -12.97 14.04 10.64
C ILE A 78 -13.85 14.16 11.90
N TYR A 79 -14.81 13.28 12.09
CA TYR A 79 -15.86 13.33 13.14
C TYR A 79 -15.67 12.33 14.29
N GLY A 80 -14.50 11.74 14.48
CA GLY A 80 -14.24 10.86 15.62
C GLY A 80 -13.64 9.50 15.26
N HIS A 81 -13.34 8.69 16.28
CA HIS A 81 -12.84 7.34 16.09
C HIS A 81 -13.94 6.46 15.47
N PRO A 82 -13.66 5.82 14.32
CA PRO A 82 -14.59 4.83 13.82
C PRO A 82 -14.66 3.69 14.84
N ASP A 83 -15.85 3.12 15.02
CA ASP A 83 -15.98 1.85 15.69
C ASP A 83 -15.30 0.78 14.82
N LEU A 84 -14.10 0.38 15.26
CA LEU A 84 -13.25 -0.56 14.52
C LEU A 84 -13.93 -1.92 14.37
N ARG A 85 -14.56 -2.40 15.44
CA ARG A 85 -15.26 -3.69 15.43
C ARG A 85 -16.45 -3.66 14.47
N ARG A 86 -17.31 -2.68 14.59
CA ARG A 86 -18.46 -2.52 13.68
C ARG A 86 -18.01 -2.40 12.23
N THR A 87 -16.90 -1.71 11.98
CA THR A 87 -16.33 -1.58 10.64
C THR A 87 -15.79 -2.91 10.14
N LEU A 88 -15.07 -3.67 10.96
CA LEU A 88 -14.61 -5.01 10.61
C LEU A 88 -15.77 -5.92 10.24
N GLU A 89 -16.80 -6.03 11.10
CA GLU A 89 -17.97 -6.86 10.84
C GLU A 89 -18.69 -6.45 9.53
N LYS A 90 -18.73 -5.15 9.26
CA LYS A 90 -19.25 -4.65 7.97
C LYS A 90 -18.37 -5.11 6.80
N ARG A 91 -17.02 -5.08 6.91
CA ARG A 91 -16.12 -5.53 5.86
C ARG A 91 -16.23 -7.02 5.61
N LEU A 92 -16.26 -7.84 6.65
CA LEU A 92 -16.46 -9.29 6.55
C LEU A 92 -17.73 -9.62 5.74
N ARG A 93 -18.86 -8.99 6.09
CA ARG A 93 -20.13 -9.16 5.32
C ARG A 93 -20.01 -8.64 3.88
N GLN A 94 -19.37 -7.48 3.67
CA GLN A 94 -19.24 -6.86 2.34
C GLN A 94 -18.41 -7.70 1.38
N PHE A 95 -17.39 -8.38 1.87
CA PHE A 95 -16.52 -9.24 1.06
C PHE A 95 -16.93 -10.71 1.12
N ASN A 96 -17.90 -11.07 1.96
CA ASN A 96 -18.34 -12.45 2.21
C ASN A 96 -17.18 -13.37 2.58
N THR A 97 -16.49 -13.03 3.65
CA THR A 97 -15.32 -13.75 4.18
C THR A 97 -15.34 -13.72 5.69
N ASP A 98 -14.74 -14.73 6.32
CA ASP A 98 -14.69 -14.86 7.78
C ASP A 98 -13.49 -14.12 8.38
N TYR A 99 -12.49 -13.76 7.57
CA TYR A 99 -11.32 -13.03 8.01
C TYR A 99 -10.83 -12.00 7.00
N ILE A 100 -10.08 -11.02 7.48
CA ILE A 100 -9.33 -10.03 6.69
C ILE A 100 -7.84 -10.30 6.90
N ASP A 101 -7.04 -10.33 5.83
CA ASP A 101 -5.60 -10.57 5.96
C ASP A 101 -4.89 -9.41 6.65
N CYS A 102 -5.15 -8.17 6.22
CA CYS A 102 -4.59 -6.99 6.87
C CYS A 102 -5.69 -5.96 7.15
N PHE A 103 -5.99 -5.73 8.43
CA PHE A 103 -6.95 -4.70 8.83
C PHE A 103 -6.22 -3.48 9.39
N LEU A 104 -6.42 -2.32 8.74
CA LEU A 104 -5.68 -1.11 9.03
C LEU A 104 -6.56 -0.03 9.65
N PHE A 105 -6.03 0.70 10.63
CA PHE A 105 -6.60 1.98 11.00
C PHE A 105 -6.09 3.05 10.03
N LEU A 106 -6.97 3.54 9.16
CA LEU A 106 -6.63 4.38 8.02
C LEU A 106 -6.76 5.86 8.34
N GLY A 107 -5.84 6.68 7.80
CA GLY A 107 -5.88 8.13 7.92
C GLY A 107 -5.50 8.67 9.29
N VAL A 108 -4.59 8.01 9.99
CA VAL A 108 -4.03 8.51 11.23
C VAL A 108 -3.15 9.73 10.95
N ILE A 109 -3.39 10.83 11.68
CA ILE A 109 -2.65 12.09 11.56
C ILE A 109 -1.90 12.40 12.85
N LYS A 110 -2.51 12.12 13.99
CA LYS A 110 -1.98 12.48 15.33
C LYS A 110 -1.82 11.24 16.20
N PRO A 111 -0.74 11.13 17.01
CA PRO A 111 -0.53 9.98 17.91
C PRO A 111 -1.72 9.67 18.82
N LYS A 112 -2.41 10.71 19.32
CA LYS A 112 -3.59 10.56 20.18
C LYS A 112 -4.76 9.77 19.56
N GLN A 113 -4.72 9.48 18.27
CA GLN A 113 -5.72 8.67 17.57
C GLN A 113 -5.42 7.16 17.69
N MET A 114 -4.22 6.80 18.13
CA MET A 114 -3.76 5.42 18.34
C MET A 114 -3.44 5.21 19.83
N LYS A 115 -4.46 5.32 20.67
CA LYS A 115 -4.35 5.04 22.10
C LYS A 115 -4.40 3.52 22.38
N ASP A 116 -4.12 3.13 23.60
CA ASP A 116 -4.08 1.72 23.99
C ASP A 116 -5.42 1.00 23.85
N ASP A 117 -6.54 1.72 23.99
CA ASP A 117 -7.87 1.18 23.74
C ASP A 117 -8.05 0.77 22.26
N VAL A 118 -7.52 1.56 21.31
CA VAL A 118 -7.53 1.22 19.88
C VAL A 118 -6.72 -0.05 19.62
N PHE A 119 -5.51 -0.13 20.19
CA PHE A 119 -4.68 -1.34 20.05
C PHE A 119 -5.33 -2.56 20.69
N SER A 120 -5.95 -2.40 21.88
CA SER A 120 -6.65 -3.50 22.56
C SER A 120 -7.78 -4.08 21.69
N VAL A 121 -8.53 -3.23 21.00
CA VAL A 121 -9.58 -3.70 20.07
C VAL A 121 -8.96 -4.46 18.90
N LEU A 122 -7.88 -3.96 18.31
CA LEU A 122 -7.20 -4.62 17.18
C LEU A 122 -6.60 -5.97 17.61
N TYR A 123 -5.95 -6.05 18.76
CA TYR A 123 -5.41 -7.30 19.30
C TYR A 123 -6.52 -8.33 19.52
N LYS A 124 -7.64 -7.93 20.14
CA LYS A 124 -8.78 -8.82 20.35
C LYS A 124 -9.36 -9.34 19.04
N MET A 125 -9.47 -8.50 18.01
CA MET A 125 -9.94 -8.93 16.70
C MET A 125 -8.99 -9.96 16.05
N ARG A 126 -7.67 -9.85 16.30
CA ARG A 126 -6.68 -10.83 15.84
C ARG A 126 -6.77 -12.13 16.62
N GLU A 127 -6.89 -12.09 17.94
CA GLU A 127 -7.10 -13.27 18.78
C GLU A 127 -8.37 -14.06 18.42
N GLU A 128 -9.43 -13.36 18.00
CA GLU A 128 -10.66 -13.96 17.48
C GLU A 128 -10.49 -14.57 16.07
N GLY A 129 -9.32 -14.46 15.45
CA GLY A 129 -9.06 -14.96 14.10
C GLY A 129 -9.74 -14.15 12.98
N LYS A 130 -10.39 -13.02 13.29
CA LYS A 130 -11.09 -12.18 12.32
C LYS A 130 -10.15 -11.31 11.48
N ILE A 131 -8.94 -11.08 11.96
CA ILE A 131 -7.85 -10.44 11.19
C ILE A 131 -6.56 -11.24 11.40
N ARG A 132 -5.74 -11.35 10.34
CA ARG A 132 -4.44 -12.03 10.42
C ARG A 132 -3.32 -11.09 10.83
N ALA A 133 -3.37 -9.85 10.32
CA ALA A 133 -2.42 -8.79 10.63
C ALA A 133 -3.15 -7.47 10.86
N MET A 134 -2.60 -6.65 11.74
CA MET A 134 -3.12 -5.32 12.03
C MET A 134 -2.08 -4.24 11.78
N GLY A 135 -2.55 -3.02 11.51
CA GLY A 135 -1.64 -1.91 11.28
C GLY A 135 -2.35 -0.58 11.10
N LEU A 136 -1.64 0.36 10.51
CA LEU A 136 -2.20 1.69 10.25
C LEU A 136 -1.72 2.27 8.92
N SER A 137 -2.51 3.22 8.40
CA SER A 137 -2.03 4.21 7.43
C SER A 137 -1.90 5.56 8.13
N CYS A 138 -0.68 6.10 8.15
CA CYS A 138 -0.37 7.29 8.94
C CYS A 138 0.39 8.34 8.11
N HIS A 139 0.04 9.61 8.30
CA HIS A 139 0.74 10.73 7.70
C HIS A 139 1.87 11.28 8.58
N ASN A 140 1.88 10.94 9.88
CA ASN A 140 2.97 11.26 10.80
C ASN A 140 4.03 10.14 10.74
N ARG A 141 5.08 10.35 9.93
CA ARG A 141 6.13 9.37 9.70
C ARG A 141 6.91 9.01 10.97
N LYS A 142 7.28 10.00 11.79
CA LYS A 142 8.01 9.75 13.05
C LYS A 142 7.22 8.86 14.00
N PHE A 143 5.93 9.13 14.13
CA PHE A 143 5.05 8.26 14.94
C PHE A 143 4.92 6.86 14.35
N THR A 144 4.86 6.73 13.02
CA THR A 144 4.86 5.41 12.37
C THR A 144 6.15 4.65 12.66
N GLY A 145 7.33 5.33 12.55
CA GLY A 145 8.62 4.74 12.90
C GLY A 145 8.68 4.27 14.36
N GLN A 146 8.17 5.08 15.28
CA GLN A 146 8.06 4.71 16.69
C GLN A 146 7.24 3.41 16.88
N LEU A 147 6.05 3.31 16.28
CA LEU A 147 5.22 2.12 16.38
C LEU A 147 5.89 0.87 15.75
N CYS A 148 6.69 1.06 14.70
CA CYS A 148 7.49 -0.01 14.11
C CYS A 148 8.56 -0.49 15.07
N SER A 149 9.33 0.42 15.69
CA SER A 149 10.38 0.08 16.64
C SER A 149 9.86 -0.55 17.94
N GLU A 150 8.64 -0.20 18.35
CA GLU A 150 7.96 -0.79 19.50
C GLU A 150 7.31 -2.16 19.19
N GLY A 151 7.27 -2.57 17.92
CA GLY A 151 6.62 -3.81 17.50
C GLY A 151 5.09 -3.83 17.66
N ARG A 152 4.46 -2.66 17.78
CA ARG A 152 3.03 -2.52 18.06
C ARG A 152 2.13 -2.80 16.85
N ILE A 153 2.69 -2.80 15.64
CA ILE A 153 1.96 -3.01 14.39
C ILE A 153 2.63 -4.09 13.54
N ASP A 154 1.83 -4.87 12.83
CA ASP A 154 2.30 -5.86 11.88
C ASP A 154 2.50 -5.28 10.49
N VAL A 155 1.76 -4.19 10.16
CA VAL A 155 1.78 -3.55 8.83
C VAL A 155 1.77 -2.03 8.97
N ALA A 156 2.71 -1.38 8.30
CA ALA A 156 2.76 0.07 8.13
C ALA A 156 2.43 0.44 6.67
N MET A 157 1.33 1.16 6.46
CA MET A 157 0.95 1.65 5.15
C MET A 157 1.24 3.15 5.05
N MET A 158 2.06 3.57 4.09
CA MET A 158 2.58 4.93 4.03
C MET A 158 2.69 5.48 2.62
N ARG A 159 2.71 6.79 2.51
CA ARG A 159 3.11 7.47 1.29
C ARG A 159 4.62 7.39 1.12
N TYR A 160 5.05 6.79 0.02
CA TYR A 160 6.44 6.80 -0.39
C TYR A 160 6.54 6.88 -1.93
N ASN A 161 7.26 7.87 -2.43
CA ASN A 161 7.52 8.09 -3.85
C ASN A 161 8.69 9.08 -4.02
N ALA A 162 9.18 9.26 -5.24
CA ALA A 162 10.33 10.11 -5.54
C ALA A 162 10.18 11.56 -5.05
N ALA A 163 8.95 12.13 -5.02
CA ALA A 163 8.71 13.46 -4.50
C ALA A 163 8.52 13.52 -2.97
N HIS A 164 8.36 12.37 -2.32
CA HIS A 164 8.17 12.25 -0.87
C HIS A 164 8.96 11.06 -0.30
N PRO A 165 10.31 11.11 -0.33
CA PRO A 165 11.16 10.01 0.13
C PRO A 165 11.33 9.96 1.66
N GLY A 166 10.73 10.85 2.42
CA GLY A 166 10.97 11.02 3.86
C GLY A 166 10.74 9.78 4.76
N ALA A 167 10.13 8.69 4.24
CA ALA A 167 10.08 7.42 4.95
C ALA A 167 11.48 6.80 5.14
N GLU A 168 12.43 7.11 4.25
CA GLU A 168 13.82 6.64 4.32
C GLU A 168 14.53 7.12 5.60
N GLN A 169 14.13 8.30 6.10
CA GLN A 169 14.70 8.89 7.31
C GLN A 169 13.87 8.58 8.55
N ASP A 170 12.53 8.62 8.42
CA ASP A 170 11.63 8.64 9.58
C ASP A 170 11.02 7.26 9.90
N ILE A 171 11.06 6.27 8.99
CA ILE A 171 10.39 4.98 9.17
C ILE A 171 11.33 3.80 8.95
N PHE A 172 12.03 3.74 7.82
CA PHE A 172 12.82 2.56 7.44
C PHE A 172 13.93 2.20 8.43
N PRO A 173 14.65 3.15 9.07
CA PRO A 173 15.62 2.82 10.11
C PRO A 173 15.01 2.15 11.36
N HIS A 174 13.70 2.25 11.53
CA HIS A 174 12.95 1.75 12.69
C HIS A 174 12.21 0.43 12.44
N LEU A 175 12.40 -0.22 11.30
CA LEU A 175 11.73 -1.48 10.99
C LEU A 175 12.32 -2.67 11.77
N GLN A 176 13.62 -2.63 12.07
CA GLN A 176 14.27 -3.65 12.89
C GLN A 176 14.10 -3.36 14.39
N PRO A 177 14.01 -4.38 15.26
CA PRO A 177 14.07 -5.82 14.92
C PRO A 177 12.72 -6.45 14.55
N HIS A 178 11.62 -5.71 14.60
CA HIS A 178 10.27 -6.26 14.50
C HIS A 178 9.79 -6.56 13.08
N ASN A 179 10.46 -6.01 12.07
CA ASN A 179 10.20 -6.22 10.64
C ASN A 179 8.71 -6.19 10.25
N PRO A 180 7.96 -5.10 10.51
CA PRO A 180 6.57 -4.99 10.06
C PRO A 180 6.51 -4.92 8.54
N GLY A 181 5.42 -5.41 7.95
CA GLY A 181 5.17 -5.28 6.51
C GLY A 181 5.00 -3.82 6.09
N VAL A 182 5.62 -3.42 4.99
CA VAL A 182 5.55 -2.05 4.46
C VAL A 182 4.73 -2.03 3.17
N ILE A 183 3.61 -1.31 3.19
CA ILE A 183 2.75 -1.06 2.02
C ILE A 183 2.91 0.40 1.60
N SER A 184 3.36 0.64 0.37
CA SER A 184 3.44 1.99 -0.20
C SER A 184 2.24 2.33 -1.08
N TYR A 185 1.78 3.57 -1.00
CA TYR A 185 0.75 4.11 -1.88
C TYR A 185 1.19 5.44 -2.51
N THR A 186 0.47 5.86 -3.54
CA THR A 186 0.70 7.10 -4.31
C THR A 186 2.08 7.19 -4.98
N ALA A 187 2.57 6.07 -5.54
CA ALA A 187 3.86 6.03 -6.24
C ALA A 187 4.01 7.10 -7.31
N THR A 188 2.95 7.40 -8.07
CA THR A 188 2.94 8.46 -9.11
C THR A 188 2.62 9.85 -8.57
N ARG A 189 2.44 10.00 -7.23
CA ARG A 189 1.93 11.25 -6.63
C ARG A 189 0.66 11.76 -7.32
N TRP A 190 -0.33 10.87 -7.52
CA TRP A 190 -1.57 11.17 -8.25
C TRP A 190 -1.35 11.71 -9.66
N GLY A 191 -0.28 11.23 -10.34
CA GLY A 191 0.08 11.62 -11.70
C GLY A 191 0.90 12.90 -11.78
N TYR A 192 1.28 13.55 -10.68
CA TYR A 192 2.17 14.71 -10.73
C TYR A 192 3.60 14.34 -11.15
N LEU A 193 4.09 13.15 -10.80
CA LEU A 193 5.38 12.63 -11.26
C LEU A 193 5.38 12.26 -12.76
N LEU A 194 4.23 12.24 -13.41
CA LEU A 194 4.10 11.93 -14.83
C LEU A 194 3.99 13.20 -15.70
N ARG A 195 4.26 14.37 -15.12
CA ARG A 195 4.13 15.67 -15.80
C ARG A 195 5.37 16.51 -15.56
N LYS A 196 5.85 17.15 -16.60
CA LYS A 196 7.01 18.06 -16.52
C LYS A 196 6.71 19.24 -15.60
N PRO A 197 7.43 19.41 -14.47
CA PRO A 197 7.28 20.60 -13.64
C PRO A 197 7.97 21.81 -14.28
N LYS A 198 7.54 23.03 -13.94
CA LYS A 198 8.03 24.28 -14.56
C LYS A 198 9.53 24.50 -14.39
N ASN A 199 10.11 24.01 -13.31
CA ASN A 199 11.53 24.14 -12.96
C ASN A 199 12.38 22.94 -13.45
N TRP A 200 11.90 22.14 -14.40
CA TRP A 200 12.61 21.01 -14.97
C TRP A 200 13.04 21.30 -16.41
N ASN A 201 14.34 21.30 -16.68
CA ASN A 201 14.89 21.70 -17.99
C ASN A 201 15.13 20.52 -18.93
N GLU A 202 15.26 19.29 -18.40
CA GLU A 202 15.47 18.09 -19.21
C GLU A 202 14.19 17.69 -19.97
N SER A 203 14.34 16.95 -21.07
CA SER A 203 13.22 16.41 -21.85
C SER A 203 12.61 15.16 -21.21
N ARG A 204 13.43 14.36 -20.50
CA ARG A 204 12.99 13.11 -19.84
C ARG A 204 12.02 13.42 -18.70
N ILE A 205 10.92 12.68 -18.67
CA ILE A 205 9.96 12.63 -17.56
C ILE A 205 9.71 11.17 -17.19
N PRO A 206 9.46 10.83 -15.91
CA PRO A 206 9.21 9.45 -15.51
C PRO A 206 7.91 8.89 -16.12
N THR A 207 7.93 7.60 -16.40
CA THR A 207 6.74 6.79 -16.64
C THR A 207 6.12 6.32 -15.33
N ALA A 208 4.87 5.85 -15.36
CA ALA A 208 4.24 5.25 -14.18
C ALA A 208 5.02 4.01 -13.71
N GLY A 209 5.52 3.21 -14.65
CA GLY A 209 6.34 2.03 -14.36
C GLY A 209 7.64 2.37 -13.63
N GLU A 210 8.34 3.44 -14.02
CA GLU A 210 9.53 3.91 -13.30
C GLU A 210 9.17 4.39 -11.88
N CYS A 211 8.01 5.02 -11.69
CA CYS A 211 7.54 5.38 -10.35
C CYS A 211 7.30 4.17 -9.46
N TYR A 212 6.72 3.08 -9.99
CA TYR A 212 6.55 1.83 -9.22
C TYR A 212 7.88 1.14 -8.94
N ARG A 213 8.76 1.06 -9.93
CA ARG A 213 10.10 0.48 -9.78
C ARG A 213 10.93 1.26 -8.77
N PHE A 214 10.89 2.61 -8.79
CA PHE A 214 11.53 3.45 -7.77
C PHE A 214 11.14 3.01 -6.36
N VAL A 215 9.85 2.87 -6.11
CA VAL A 215 9.33 2.45 -4.81
C VAL A 215 9.80 1.05 -4.43
N LEU A 216 9.74 0.09 -5.37
CA LEU A 216 10.06 -1.31 -5.14
C LEU A 216 11.57 -1.61 -5.15
N THR A 217 12.39 -0.71 -5.69
CA THR A 217 13.86 -0.81 -5.61
C THR A 217 14.35 -0.62 -4.18
N ASN A 218 13.60 0.12 -3.35
CA ASN A 218 13.95 0.23 -1.93
C ASN A 218 13.63 -1.10 -1.22
N PRO A 219 14.64 -1.75 -0.59
CA PRO A 219 14.48 -3.08 0.03
C PRO A 219 13.53 -3.08 1.23
N ASN A 220 13.28 -1.91 1.84
CA ASN A 220 12.37 -1.78 2.97
C ASN A 220 10.88 -1.76 2.55
N VAL A 221 10.59 -1.60 1.26
CA VAL A 221 9.21 -1.60 0.77
C VAL A 221 8.84 -3.00 0.29
N HIS A 222 7.86 -3.61 0.92
CA HIS A 222 7.40 -4.93 0.57
C HIS A 222 6.45 -4.91 -0.64
N VAL A 223 5.45 -4.02 -0.63
CA VAL A 223 4.47 -3.91 -1.72
C VAL A 223 4.20 -2.45 -2.09
N CYS A 224 4.04 -2.20 -3.39
CA CYS A 224 3.56 -0.92 -3.91
C CYS A 224 2.14 -1.09 -4.48
N LEU A 225 1.21 -0.23 -4.05
CA LEU A 225 -0.15 -0.25 -4.59
C LEU A 225 -0.23 0.50 -5.90
N THR A 226 -0.72 -0.18 -6.94
CA THR A 226 -1.15 0.43 -8.19
C THR A 226 -2.67 0.63 -8.21
N ALA A 227 -3.14 1.65 -8.91
CA ALA A 227 -4.57 1.93 -9.06
C ALA A 227 -4.89 2.23 -10.54
N PRO A 228 -4.87 1.22 -11.42
CA PRO A 228 -5.16 1.39 -12.83
C PRO A 228 -6.65 1.69 -13.06
N ARG A 229 -6.97 2.33 -14.17
CA ARG A 229 -8.35 2.57 -14.62
C ARG A 229 -8.80 1.57 -15.69
N SER A 230 -7.90 0.74 -16.19
CA SER A 230 -8.19 -0.24 -17.24
C SER A 230 -7.20 -1.40 -17.20
N ASN A 231 -7.56 -2.51 -17.86
CA ASN A 231 -6.69 -3.67 -18.06
C ASN A 231 -5.38 -3.27 -18.73
N LYS A 232 -5.42 -2.41 -19.74
CA LYS A 232 -4.24 -1.91 -20.44
C LYS A 232 -3.25 -1.25 -19.47
N GLN A 233 -3.71 -0.30 -18.65
CA GLN A 233 -2.84 0.36 -17.67
C GLN A 233 -2.30 -0.63 -16.63
N MET A 234 -3.10 -1.58 -16.20
CA MET A 234 -2.66 -2.61 -15.25
C MET A 234 -1.52 -3.45 -15.84
N LEU A 235 -1.66 -3.93 -17.08
CA LEU A 235 -0.64 -4.70 -17.76
C LEU A 235 0.63 -3.88 -18.02
N GLU A 236 0.51 -2.64 -18.49
CA GLU A 236 1.65 -1.73 -18.68
C GLU A 236 2.44 -1.51 -17.39
N ASN A 237 1.75 -1.33 -16.25
CA ASN A 237 2.39 -1.18 -14.95
C ASN A 237 3.10 -2.47 -14.53
N LEU A 238 2.46 -3.61 -14.74
CA LEU A 238 3.00 -4.91 -14.40
C LEU A 238 4.25 -5.25 -15.24
N ASP A 239 4.18 -5.06 -16.55
CA ASP A 239 5.31 -5.30 -17.46
C ASP A 239 6.50 -4.39 -17.13
N ALA A 240 6.23 -3.15 -16.71
CA ALA A 240 7.29 -2.27 -16.25
C ALA A 240 7.97 -2.79 -14.97
N VAL A 241 7.21 -3.27 -14.00
CA VAL A 241 7.75 -3.78 -12.73
C VAL A 241 8.50 -5.11 -12.95
N ARG A 242 8.07 -5.95 -13.89
CA ARG A 242 8.77 -7.18 -14.29
C ARG A 242 10.20 -6.95 -14.81
N LYS A 243 10.54 -5.72 -15.22
CA LYS A 243 11.92 -5.35 -15.61
C LYS A 243 12.91 -5.33 -14.44
N GLY A 244 12.42 -5.52 -13.22
CA GLY A 244 13.26 -5.52 -12.01
C GLY A 244 13.55 -4.13 -11.44
N PRO A 245 14.55 -4.01 -10.54
CA PRO A 245 14.90 -2.75 -9.89
C PRO A 245 15.38 -1.69 -10.90
N LEU A 246 15.29 -0.43 -10.52
CA LEU A 246 15.94 0.65 -11.28
C LEU A 246 17.47 0.56 -11.12
N SER A 247 18.19 1.01 -12.14
CA SER A 247 19.63 1.26 -12.04
C SER A 247 19.92 2.43 -11.08
N GLU A 248 21.16 2.55 -10.62
CA GLU A 248 21.57 3.69 -9.79
C GLU A 248 21.35 5.03 -10.51
N GLU A 249 21.66 5.11 -11.80
CA GLU A 249 21.42 6.29 -12.64
C GLU A 249 19.93 6.65 -12.70
N ASP A 250 19.04 5.66 -12.90
CA ASP A 250 17.61 5.88 -12.92
C ASP A 250 17.07 6.28 -11.53
N MET A 251 17.61 5.72 -10.46
CA MET A 251 17.27 6.13 -9.10
C MET A 251 17.65 7.58 -8.84
N GLU A 252 18.85 8.00 -9.23
CA GLU A 252 19.31 9.39 -9.10
C GLU A 252 18.41 10.34 -9.91
N PHE A 253 18.10 9.99 -11.17
CA PHE A 253 17.15 10.73 -11.98
C PHE A 253 15.80 10.88 -11.29
N MET A 254 15.26 9.80 -10.72
CA MET A 254 13.97 9.82 -10.02
C MET A 254 14.00 10.73 -8.79
N TYR A 255 15.08 10.74 -8.01
CA TYR A 255 15.23 11.64 -6.87
C TYR A 255 15.28 13.11 -7.31
N ARG A 256 16.10 13.46 -8.33
CA ARG A 256 16.19 14.81 -8.86
C ARG A 256 14.85 15.31 -9.41
N PHE A 257 14.17 14.48 -10.20
CA PHE A 257 12.86 14.80 -10.74
C PHE A 257 11.81 14.95 -9.65
N GLY A 258 11.80 14.03 -8.69
CA GLY A 258 10.90 14.07 -7.53
C GLY A 258 11.08 15.34 -6.71
N GLN A 259 12.30 15.80 -6.50
CA GLN A 259 12.60 17.06 -5.81
C GLN A 259 12.05 18.26 -6.59
N ALA A 260 12.22 18.31 -7.91
CA ALA A 260 11.65 19.35 -8.76
C ALA A 260 10.11 19.40 -8.68
N VAL A 261 9.47 18.24 -8.69
CA VAL A 261 8.00 18.13 -8.49
C VAL A 261 7.57 18.55 -7.08
N HIS A 262 8.36 18.22 -6.05
CA HIS A 262 8.06 18.60 -4.66
C HIS A 262 8.06 20.11 -4.47
N HIS A 263 9.04 20.81 -5.03
CA HIS A 263 9.18 22.26 -4.92
C HIS A 263 8.06 23.04 -5.60
N THR A 264 7.48 22.51 -6.68
CA THR A 264 6.40 23.19 -7.41
C THR A 264 5.03 23.07 -6.76
N LYS A 265 4.82 22.07 -5.89
CA LYS A 265 3.56 21.86 -5.18
C LYS A 265 3.81 21.35 -3.76
N LYS A 266 4.06 22.29 -2.86
CA LYS A 266 4.33 21.99 -1.44
C LYS A 266 3.11 21.43 -0.69
N TRP A 267 1.89 21.74 -1.15
CA TRP A 267 0.66 21.31 -0.49
C TRP A 267 0.22 19.93 -1.02
N PHE A 268 0.39 18.94 -0.18
CA PHE A 268 -0.08 17.59 -0.42
C PHE A 268 -0.38 16.94 0.95
N MET A 269 -1.65 16.52 1.14
CA MET A 269 -2.05 15.79 2.36
C MET A 269 -1.35 14.44 2.43
#